data_69d1562cf700868d9bc0b53df6047a94
#
_entry.id   69d1562cf700868d9bc0b53df6047a94
#
_cell.length_a   1.000
_cell.length_b   1.000
_cell.length_c   1.000
_cell.angle_alpha   90.00
_cell.angle_beta   90.00
_cell.angle_gamma   90.00
#
_symmetry.space_group_name_H-M   'P 1'
#
loop_
_entity.id
_entity.type
_entity.pdbx_description
1 polymer ?
#
loop_
_entity_poly.entity_id
_entity_poly.type
_entity_poly.pdbx_seq_one_letter_code
_entity_poly.pdbx_strand_id
1 'polypeptide(L)'
;KVYEKYLIDNGKSPLTELDERSTLIRDHDASHVIFGLDTSLEEEALLDTWLLCGCSYKFSYLASYAKLPELKELTKKLLKEVGVTGFFKLYKSVIPTKLKIAFKNSRKMKKKWPFKHPEEFLDRKISDLREEFGIKILSPKERDLKKVIWSGSHST
;
A
#
# COMPACT_ATOMS: atom_id res chain seq x y z
N LYS A 1 -2.21 -16.12 -8.14
CA LYS A 1 -1.20 -15.88 -9.23
C LYS A 1 -0.60 -14.46 -9.18
N VAL A 2 -1.40 -13.38 -9.19
CA VAL A 2 -0.84 -12.01 -9.17
C VAL A 2 -0.33 -11.63 -7.79
N TYR A 3 -1.05 -11.97 -6.73
CA TYR A 3 -0.62 -11.77 -5.36
C TYR A 3 0.64 -12.59 -5.04
N GLU A 4 0.71 -13.84 -5.47
CA GLU A 4 1.91 -14.69 -5.34
C GLU A 4 3.11 -14.06 -6.07
N LYS A 5 2.89 -13.60 -7.32
CA LYS A 5 3.93 -12.89 -8.07
C LYS A 5 4.41 -11.64 -7.32
N TYR A 6 3.48 -10.84 -6.79
CA TYR A 6 3.81 -9.68 -5.96
C TYR A 6 4.70 -10.06 -4.76
N LEU A 7 4.38 -11.15 -4.05
CA LEU A 7 5.19 -11.63 -2.93
C LEU A 7 6.61 -11.99 -3.39
N ILE A 8 6.73 -12.74 -4.48
CA ILE A 8 8.03 -13.15 -5.04
C ILE A 8 8.83 -11.92 -5.48
N ASP A 9 8.24 -11.02 -6.26
CA ASP A 9 8.88 -9.81 -6.78
C ASP A 9 9.38 -8.88 -5.67
N ASN A 10 8.76 -8.96 -4.48
CA ASN A 10 9.15 -8.17 -3.30
C ASN A 10 9.89 -8.97 -2.23
N GLY A 11 10.43 -10.17 -2.57
CA GLY A 11 11.21 -11.00 -1.64
C GLY A 11 10.44 -11.51 -0.43
N LYS A 12 9.11 -11.59 -0.53
CA LYS A 12 8.21 -12.05 0.53
C LYS A 12 7.84 -13.52 0.33
N SER A 13 7.73 -14.27 1.41
CA SER A 13 7.23 -15.64 1.39
C SER A 13 5.72 -15.69 1.54
N PRO A 14 5.03 -16.67 0.92
CA PRO A 14 3.62 -16.93 1.20
C PRO A 14 3.41 -17.19 2.70
N LEU A 15 2.35 -16.62 3.27
CA LEU A 15 1.99 -16.86 4.66
C LEU A 15 1.40 -18.26 4.79
N THR A 16 2.02 -19.09 5.62
CA THR A 16 1.63 -20.50 5.82
C THR A 16 0.58 -20.69 6.91
N GLU A 17 0.45 -19.72 7.81
CA GLU A 17 -0.55 -19.71 8.88
C GLU A 17 -1.29 -18.38 8.96
N LEU A 18 -2.61 -18.42 8.97
CA LEU A 18 -3.48 -17.24 9.00
C LEU A 18 -3.87 -16.91 10.45
N ASP A 19 -2.93 -16.39 11.22
CA ASP A 19 -3.26 -15.64 12.43
C ASP A 19 -3.75 -14.21 12.08
N GLU A 20 -4.24 -13.47 13.06
CA GLU A 20 -4.73 -12.10 12.85
C GLU A 20 -3.65 -11.17 12.28
N ARG A 21 -2.40 -11.34 12.69
CA ARG A 21 -1.25 -10.58 12.25
C ARG A 21 -0.92 -10.86 10.77
N SER A 22 -0.86 -12.13 10.40
CA SER A 22 -0.63 -12.57 9.03
C SER A 22 -1.73 -12.07 8.09
N THR A 23 -2.97 -12.07 8.57
CA THR A 23 -4.12 -11.51 7.84
C THR A 23 -3.97 -10.00 7.60
N LEU A 24 -3.53 -9.23 8.61
CA LEU A 24 -3.31 -7.79 8.49
C LEU A 24 -2.24 -7.46 7.44
N ILE A 25 -1.12 -8.20 7.45
CA ILE A 25 -0.03 -8.04 6.48
C ILE A 25 -0.52 -8.40 5.07
N ARG A 26 -1.22 -9.52 4.93
CA ARG A 26 -1.80 -9.95 3.65
C ARG A 26 -2.74 -8.90 3.08
N ASP A 27 -3.63 -8.35 3.89
CA ASP A 27 -4.63 -7.37 3.45
C ASP A 27 -3.96 -6.05 3.04
N HIS A 28 -2.88 -5.66 3.72
CA HIS A 28 -2.04 -4.54 3.30
C HIS A 28 -1.34 -4.81 1.96
N ASP A 29 -0.68 -5.97 1.83
CA ASP A 29 0.02 -6.35 0.60
C ASP A 29 -0.94 -6.49 -0.60
N ALA A 30 -2.14 -7.02 -0.38
CA ALA A 30 -3.17 -7.06 -1.41
C ALA A 30 -3.65 -5.66 -1.82
N SER A 31 -3.58 -4.68 -0.91
CA SER A 31 -3.87 -3.28 -1.22
C SER A 31 -2.82 -2.67 -2.13
N HIS A 32 -1.53 -3.00 -2.00
CA HIS A 32 -0.51 -2.64 -2.98
C HIS A 32 -0.88 -3.13 -4.38
N VAL A 33 -1.27 -4.40 -4.48
CA VAL A 33 -1.63 -5.03 -5.75
C VAL A 33 -2.85 -4.36 -6.38
N ILE A 34 -3.92 -4.12 -5.62
CA ILE A 34 -5.16 -3.56 -6.18
C ILE A 34 -5.00 -2.10 -6.61
N PHE A 35 -4.23 -1.30 -5.87
CA PHE A 35 -3.95 0.09 -6.21
C PHE A 35 -2.75 0.26 -7.16
N GLY A 36 -2.03 -0.83 -7.47
CA GLY A 36 -0.93 -0.84 -8.43
C GLY A 36 0.30 -0.09 -7.94
N LEU A 37 0.64 -0.22 -6.66
CA LEU A 37 1.77 0.43 -6.01
C LEU A 37 2.84 -0.59 -5.64
N ASP A 38 4.11 -0.18 -5.62
CA ASP A 38 5.23 -0.98 -5.12
C ASP A 38 5.53 -0.67 -3.64
N THR A 39 6.58 -1.27 -3.09
CA THR A 39 7.00 -1.13 -1.69
C THR A 39 8.05 -0.04 -1.47
N SER A 40 8.26 0.88 -2.43
CA SER A 40 9.09 2.05 -2.20
C SER A 40 8.43 2.98 -1.19
N LEU A 41 9.22 3.76 -0.47
CA LEU A 41 8.70 4.66 0.58
C LEU A 41 7.68 5.67 0.05
N GLU A 42 7.91 6.17 -1.15
CA GLU A 42 7.00 7.08 -1.82
C GLU A 42 5.66 6.41 -2.11
N GLU A 43 5.69 5.17 -2.58
CA GLU A 43 4.47 4.44 -2.92
C GLU A 43 3.77 3.88 -1.68
N GLU A 44 4.49 3.54 -0.61
CA GLU A 44 3.90 3.30 0.73
C GLU A 44 3.12 4.53 1.21
N ALA A 45 3.71 5.73 1.10
CA ALA A 45 3.03 6.95 1.47
C ALA A 45 1.80 7.26 0.59
N LEU A 46 1.81 6.83 -0.68
CA LEU A 46 0.63 6.90 -1.56
C LEU A 46 -0.42 5.86 -1.17
N LEU A 47 0.01 4.65 -0.76
CA LEU A 47 -0.89 3.61 -0.28
C LEU A 47 -1.65 4.06 0.97
N ASP A 48 -0.97 4.67 1.95
CA ASP A 48 -1.62 5.26 3.13
C ASP A 48 -2.76 6.20 2.74
N THR A 49 -2.56 6.99 1.69
CA THR A 49 -3.59 7.91 1.20
C THR A 49 -4.76 7.15 0.57
N TRP A 50 -4.50 6.07 -0.17
CA TRP A 50 -5.54 5.19 -0.69
C TRP A 50 -6.31 4.52 0.44
N LEU A 51 -5.62 4.02 1.47
CA LEU A 51 -6.26 3.40 2.63
C LEU A 51 -7.21 4.38 3.33
N LEU A 52 -6.77 5.60 3.57
CA LEU A 52 -7.60 6.61 4.23
C LEU A 52 -8.78 7.10 3.39
N CYS A 53 -8.58 7.29 2.08
CA CYS A 53 -9.57 7.94 1.21
C CYS A 53 -10.39 6.94 0.39
N GLY A 54 -9.83 5.82 -0.01
CA GLY A 54 -10.40 4.83 -0.93
C GLY A 54 -10.87 3.54 -0.30
N CYS A 55 -10.50 3.26 0.96
CA CYS A 55 -10.89 2.03 1.64
C CYS A 55 -12.02 2.23 2.67
N SER A 56 -12.71 1.14 2.95
CA SER A 56 -13.55 0.98 4.13
C SER A 56 -12.84 0.10 5.15
N TYR A 57 -12.83 0.51 6.41
CA TYR A 57 -12.16 -0.22 7.50
C TYR A 57 -12.85 0.05 8.84
N LYS A 58 -12.71 -0.89 9.77
CA LYS A 58 -12.98 -0.62 11.18
C LYS A 58 -11.75 0.07 11.78
N PHE A 59 -11.95 1.15 12.49
CA PHE A 59 -10.84 1.91 13.09
C PHE A 59 -9.94 1.05 13.97
N SER A 60 -10.52 0.10 14.73
CA SER A 60 -9.77 -0.85 15.54
C SER A 60 -8.81 -1.71 14.70
N TYR A 61 -9.24 -2.15 13.52
CA TYR A 61 -8.42 -2.96 12.62
C TYR A 61 -7.22 -2.16 12.07
N LEU A 62 -7.47 -0.92 11.64
CA LEU A 62 -6.39 -0.02 11.20
C LEU A 62 -5.42 0.31 12.35
N ALA A 63 -5.94 0.50 13.57
CA ALA A 63 -5.11 0.74 14.74
C ALA A 63 -4.26 -0.48 15.11
N SER A 64 -4.77 -1.70 14.93
CA SER A 64 -4.00 -2.94 15.12
C SER A 64 -2.86 -3.03 14.10
N TYR A 65 -3.12 -2.72 12.83
CA TYR A 65 -2.10 -2.66 11.80
C TYR A 65 -0.98 -1.67 12.17
N ALA A 66 -1.32 -0.44 12.55
CA ALA A 66 -0.34 0.60 12.93
C ALA A 66 0.51 0.23 14.17
N LYS A 67 0.08 -0.74 14.98
CA LYS A 67 0.82 -1.21 16.17
C LYS A 67 1.76 -2.37 15.89
N LEU A 68 1.76 -2.92 14.68
CA LEU A 68 2.62 -4.05 14.34
C LEU A 68 4.10 -3.73 14.63
N PRO A 69 4.83 -4.64 15.31
CA PRO A 69 6.24 -4.44 15.61
C PRO A 69 7.09 -4.18 14.37
N GLU A 70 6.76 -4.83 13.25
CA GLU A 70 7.44 -4.68 11.97
C GLU A 70 7.41 -3.25 11.46
N LEU A 71 6.26 -2.57 11.54
CA LEU A 71 6.12 -1.18 11.11
C LEU A 71 6.95 -0.24 11.98
N LYS A 72 7.02 -0.52 13.28
CA LYS A 72 7.85 0.25 14.21
C LYS A 72 9.32 0.10 13.90
N GLU A 73 9.79 -1.11 13.66
CA GLU A 73 11.18 -1.37 13.30
C GLU A 73 11.52 -0.79 11.93
N LEU A 74 10.61 -0.90 10.96
CA LEU A 74 10.75 -0.29 9.65
C LEU A 74 10.90 1.24 9.76
N THR A 75 10.03 1.88 10.52
CA THR A 75 10.08 3.33 10.77
C THR A 75 11.40 3.75 11.45
N LYS A 76 11.88 2.98 12.44
CA LYS A 76 13.16 3.25 13.09
C LYS A 76 14.34 3.13 12.11
N LYS A 77 14.37 2.08 11.29
CA LYS A 77 15.40 1.89 10.25
C LYS A 77 15.38 3.06 9.27
N LEU A 78 14.19 3.42 8.77
CA LEU A 78 14.03 4.54 7.87
C LEU A 78 14.58 5.85 8.46
N LEU A 79 14.16 6.20 9.67
CA LEU A 79 14.63 7.42 10.35
C LEU A 79 16.15 7.40 10.58
N LYS A 80 16.73 6.21 10.83
CA LYS A 80 18.17 6.06 10.98
C LYS A 80 18.93 6.29 9.66
N GLU A 81 18.39 5.81 8.53
CA GLU A 81 19.07 5.91 7.23
C GLU A 81 18.89 7.26 6.54
N VAL A 82 17.67 7.78 6.49
CA VAL A 82 17.37 9.03 5.76
C VAL A 82 17.36 10.26 6.66
N GLY A 83 17.31 10.07 7.97
CA GLY A 83 17.18 11.13 8.96
C GLY A 83 15.84 11.86 8.92
N VAL A 84 15.58 12.68 9.93
CA VAL A 84 14.32 13.43 10.05
C VAL A 84 14.11 14.36 8.85
N THR A 85 15.17 15.04 8.41
CA THR A 85 15.11 15.96 7.26
C THR A 85 14.79 15.23 5.96
N GLY A 86 15.38 14.04 5.74
CA GLY A 86 15.10 13.19 4.59
C GLY A 86 13.66 12.72 4.58
N PHE A 87 13.14 12.31 5.73
CA PHE A 87 11.75 11.91 5.92
C PHE A 87 10.77 13.06 5.55
N PHE A 88 11.01 14.29 6.01
CA PHE A 88 10.19 15.43 5.62
C PHE A 88 10.28 15.76 4.13
N LYS A 89 11.46 15.69 3.52
CA LYS A 89 11.62 15.88 2.07
C LYS A 89 10.84 14.86 1.27
N LEU A 90 10.89 13.57 1.68
CA LEU A 90 10.13 12.49 1.09
C LEU A 90 8.62 12.80 1.11
N TYR A 91 8.07 13.08 2.28
CA TYR A 91 6.64 13.38 2.41
C TYR A 91 6.23 14.61 1.59
N LYS A 92 7.04 15.65 1.55
CA LYS A 92 6.79 16.84 0.74
C LYS A 92 6.73 16.52 -0.76
N SER A 93 7.60 15.65 -1.25
CA SER A 93 7.64 15.29 -2.68
C SER A 93 6.40 14.55 -3.17
N VAL A 94 5.75 13.79 -2.31
CA VAL A 94 4.56 13.00 -2.67
C VAL A 94 3.22 13.73 -2.43
N ILE A 95 3.22 14.89 -1.76
CA ILE A 95 1.99 15.64 -1.44
C ILE A 95 1.11 15.90 -2.67
N PRO A 96 1.62 16.38 -3.83
CA PRO A 96 0.77 16.65 -5.00
C PRO A 96 0.06 15.39 -5.49
N THR A 97 0.73 14.24 -5.47
CA THR A 97 0.14 12.96 -5.88
C THR A 97 -0.85 12.44 -4.86
N LYS A 98 -0.59 12.62 -3.56
CA LYS A 98 -1.55 12.29 -2.48
C LYS A 98 -2.85 13.07 -2.63
N LEU A 99 -2.77 14.37 -2.89
CA LEU A 99 -3.95 15.20 -3.13
C LEU A 99 -4.74 14.72 -4.35
N LYS A 100 -4.06 14.33 -5.42
CA LYS A 100 -4.71 13.77 -6.62
C LYS A 100 -5.44 12.46 -6.31
N ILE A 101 -4.84 11.56 -5.53
CA ILE A 101 -5.49 10.33 -5.05
C ILE A 101 -6.71 10.68 -4.23
N ALA A 102 -6.58 11.54 -3.21
CA ALA A 102 -7.65 11.90 -2.29
C ALA A 102 -8.83 12.57 -2.99
N PHE A 103 -8.57 13.57 -3.84
CA PHE A 103 -9.65 14.38 -4.44
C PHE A 103 -10.13 13.89 -5.79
N LYS A 104 -9.29 13.23 -6.59
CA LYS A 104 -9.66 12.82 -7.94
C LYS A 104 -10.00 11.34 -8.04
N ASN A 105 -9.14 10.47 -7.57
CA ASN A 105 -9.27 9.03 -7.83
C ASN A 105 -10.22 8.36 -6.81
N SER A 106 -10.04 8.59 -5.51
CA SER A 106 -10.88 7.94 -4.49
C SER A 106 -12.34 8.37 -4.58
N ARG A 107 -12.62 9.62 -4.96
CA ARG A 107 -14.00 10.12 -5.15
C ARG A 107 -14.70 9.55 -6.39
N LYS A 108 -13.95 9.03 -7.36
CA LYS A 108 -14.50 8.41 -8.57
C LYS A 108 -14.72 6.91 -8.41
N MET A 109 -14.30 6.33 -7.29
CA MET A 109 -14.60 4.93 -7.01
C MET A 109 -16.10 4.73 -6.88
N LYS A 110 -16.58 3.64 -7.46
CA LYS A 110 -18.00 3.22 -7.38
C LYS A 110 -18.37 2.80 -5.96
N LYS A 111 -17.42 2.18 -5.25
CA LYS A 111 -17.53 1.78 -3.84
C LYS A 111 -16.13 1.72 -3.20
N LYS A 112 -16.07 1.81 -1.87
CA LYS A 112 -14.82 1.71 -1.13
C LYS A 112 -14.26 0.29 -1.18
N TRP A 113 -12.92 0.17 -1.35
CA TRP A 113 -12.24 -1.11 -1.22
C TRP A 113 -12.26 -1.55 0.26
N PRO A 114 -12.72 -2.77 0.60
CA PRO A 114 -12.64 -3.23 1.98
C PRO A 114 -11.18 -3.53 2.34
N PHE A 115 -10.59 -2.81 3.29
CA PHE A 115 -9.21 -3.07 3.72
C PHE A 115 -9.07 -4.52 4.24
N LYS A 116 -9.96 -4.95 5.13
CA LYS A 116 -10.17 -6.36 5.43
C LYS A 116 -11.07 -6.95 4.35
N HIS A 117 -10.48 -7.50 3.31
CA HIS A 117 -11.25 -8.04 2.17
C HIS A 117 -11.51 -9.55 2.31
N PRO A 118 -12.59 -10.07 1.72
CA PRO A 118 -12.86 -11.48 1.65
C PRO A 118 -11.75 -12.25 0.92
N GLU A 119 -11.43 -13.47 1.37
CA GLU A 119 -10.40 -14.31 0.74
C GLU A 119 -10.68 -14.61 -0.73
N GLU A 120 -11.95 -14.77 -1.09
CA GLU A 120 -12.40 -14.97 -2.47
C GLU A 120 -11.92 -13.88 -3.44
N PHE A 121 -11.58 -12.68 -2.95
CA PHE A 121 -11.03 -11.63 -3.80
C PHE A 121 -9.63 -11.96 -4.31
N LEU A 122 -8.87 -12.78 -3.58
CA LEU A 122 -7.54 -13.20 -3.99
C LEU A 122 -7.55 -14.12 -5.23
N ASP A 123 -8.66 -14.81 -5.47
CA ASP A 123 -8.86 -15.70 -6.61
C ASP A 123 -9.46 -14.99 -7.84
N ARG A 124 -9.88 -13.75 -7.67
CA ARG A 124 -10.49 -12.96 -8.75
C ARG A 124 -9.44 -12.23 -9.59
N LYS A 125 -9.79 -11.95 -10.84
CA LYS A 125 -8.94 -11.11 -11.70
C LYS A 125 -8.90 -9.69 -11.17
N ILE A 126 -7.69 -9.11 -11.10
CA ILE A 126 -7.49 -7.74 -10.64
C ILE A 126 -8.22 -6.72 -11.51
N SER A 127 -8.26 -6.96 -12.85
CA SER A 127 -9.02 -6.12 -13.78
C SER A 127 -10.47 -5.99 -13.37
N ASP A 128 -11.11 -7.14 -13.05
CA ASP A 128 -12.53 -7.22 -12.74
C ASP A 128 -12.84 -6.54 -11.40
N LEU A 129 -11.94 -6.75 -10.40
CA LEU A 129 -12.04 -6.06 -9.11
C LEU A 129 -11.88 -4.54 -9.27
N ARG A 130 -10.90 -4.08 -10.07
CA ARG A 130 -10.70 -2.65 -10.33
C ARG A 130 -11.90 -2.03 -11.05
N GLU A 131 -12.47 -2.73 -12.01
CA GLU A 131 -13.69 -2.29 -12.72
C GLU A 131 -14.89 -2.21 -11.78
N GLU A 132 -15.12 -3.25 -10.97
CA GLU A 132 -16.21 -3.34 -9.99
C GLU A 132 -16.16 -2.21 -8.97
N PHE A 133 -14.97 -1.92 -8.43
CA PHE A 133 -14.78 -0.88 -7.42
C PHE A 133 -14.57 0.52 -8.04
N GLY A 134 -14.38 0.61 -9.34
CA GLY A 134 -14.06 1.86 -10.02
C GLY A 134 -12.67 2.38 -9.66
N ILE A 135 -11.72 1.48 -9.40
CA ILE A 135 -10.33 1.82 -9.03
C ILE A 135 -9.56 2.21 -10.29
N LYS A 136 -9.10 3.45 -10.33
CA LYS A 136 -8.20 3.95 -11.37
C LYS A 136 -6.80 4.09 -10.77
N ILE A 137 -5.89 3.18 -11.16
CA ILE A 137 -4.50 3.25 -10.73
C ILE A 137 -3.79 4.48 -11.33
N LEU A 138 -2.72 4.90 -10.70
CA LEU A 138 -1.86 5.94 -11.21
C LEU A 138 -1.15 5.47 -12.48
N SER A 139 -1.06 6.34 -13.48
CA SER A 139 -0.24 6.09 -14.68
C SER A 139 1.25 6.13 -14.32
N PRO A 140 2.15 5.52 -15.14
CA PRO A 140 3.60 5.59 -14.91
C PRO A 140 4.10 7.03 -14.75
N LYS A 141 3.58 7.98 -15.54
CA LYS A 141 3.92 9.41 -15.42
C LYS A 141 3.48 10.03 -14.10
N GLU A 142 2.38 9.57 -13.52
CA GLU A 142 1.89 10.04 -12.21
C GLU A 142 2.67 9.41 -11.05
N ARG A 143 3.34 8.28 -11.32
CA ARG A 143 4.21 7.55 -10.39
C ARG A 143 5.70 7.87 -10.58
N ASP A 144 6.04 8.76 -11.53
CA ASP A 144 7.41 9.21 -11.76
C ASP A 144 7.87 10.14 -10.64
N LEU A 145 7.97 9.54 -9.45
CA LEU A 145 8.47 10.15 -8.24
C LEU A 145 9.96 9.81 -8.11
N LYS A 146 10.75 10.78 -7.67
CA LYS A 146 12.16 10.56 -7.38
C LYS A 146 12.28 9.64 -6.16
N LYS A 147 12.38 8.33 -6.42
CA LYS A 147 12.40 7.31 -5.38
C LYS A 147 13.67 7.39 -4.53
N VAL A 148 13.50 7.33 -3.23
CA VAL A 148 14.59 7.17 -2.27
C VAL A 148 14.87 5.68 -2.08
N ILE A 149 16.07 5.24 -2.48
CA ILE A 149 16.54 3.88 -2.25
C ILE A 149 17.03 3.80 -0.80
N TRP A 150 16.52 2.84 -0.05
CA TRP A 150 16.91 2.56 1.32
C TRP A 150 16.92 1.03 1.56
N SER A 151 17.53 0.56 2.64
CA SER A 151 17.75 -0.88 2.86
C SER A 151 16.48 -1.73 2.98
N GLY A 152 15.33 -1.11 3.26
CA GLY A 152 14.03 -1.78 3.28
C GLY A 152 13.27 -1.73 1.96
N SER A 153 13.75 -0.95 0.95
CA SER A 153 13.17 -0.98 -0.39
C SER A 153 13.85 -2.09 -1.19
N HIS A 154 13.10 -3.13 -1.53
CA HIS A 154 13.57 -4.08 -2.53
C HIS A 154 13.51 -3.37 -3.89
N SER A 155 14.68 -2.85 -4.33
CA SER A 155 14.83 -2.36 -5.69
C SER A 155 14.76 -3.54 -6.64
N THR A 156 13.69 -3.63 -7.41
CA THR A 156 13.65 -4.39 -8.66
C THR A 156 14.30 -3.59 -9.76
#